data_e4f810d52f25a501ab97646f646a18cf
#
_entry.id   e4f810d52f25a501ab97646f646a18cf
#
_cell.length_a   1.000
_cell.length_b   1.000
_cell.length_c   1.000
_cell.angle_alpha   90.00
_cell.angle_beta   90.00
_cell.angle_gamma   90.00
#
_symmetry.space_group_name_H-M   'P 1'
#
loop_
_entity.id
_entity.type
_entity.pdbx_description
1 polymer ?
#
loop_
_entity_poly.entity_id
_entity_poly.type
_entity_poly.pdbx_seq_one_letter_code
_entity_poly.pdbx_strand_id
1 'polypeptide(L)'
;MKIVLVRHAQTEDNFNHIMQGRKNNLLNDTGRRDSQKLREKLKDIDFNYCYTSPLVRCVETAFILIGDKCEMIRDDRLIERDLGELEGKKRELYDISKYWDYDLNSSDKGVEPVRSVIDRCRDFLEYIKDKYPSDTNILIVSHSATVKALRLLLENKELKGNLFEGNIKNSEYLEFDI
;
A
#
# COMPACT_ATOMS: atom_id res chain seq x y z
N MET A 1 7.73 -1.40 18.04
CA MET A 1 7.20 -0.36 17.11
C MET A 1 5.87 -0.83 16.60
N LYS A 2 4.83 0.03 16.71
CA LYS A 2 3.52 -0.30 16.10
C LYS A 2 3.47 0.24 14.67
N ILE A 3 3.14 -0.62 13.71
CA ILE A 3 2.90 -0.25 12.31
C ILE A 3 1.44 -0.50 11.98
N VAL A 4 0.75 0.52 11.47
CA VAL A 4 -0.60 0.41 10.91
C VAL A 4 -0.49 0.59 9.40
N LEU A 5 -0.74 -0.49 8.64
CA LEU A 5 -0.76 -0.47 7.17
C LEU A 5 -2.18 -0.22 6.68
N VAL A 6 -2.36 0.81 5.85
CA VAL A 6 -3.64 1.15 5.23
C VAL A 6 -3.51 1.10 3.72
N ARG A 7 -4.43 0.40 3.05
CA ARG A 7 -4.61 0.58 1.62
C ARG A 7 -5.44 1.83 1.38
N HIS A 8 -5.00 2.70 0.46
CA HIS A 8 -5.74 3.90 0.07
C HIS A 8 -7.23 3.63 -0.17
N ALA A 9 -8.06 4.62 0.05
CA ALA A 9 -9.49 4.53 -0.11
C ALA A 9 -9.92 4.46 -1.60
N GLN A 10 -11.19 4.24 -1.84
CA GLN A 10 -11.73 3.97 -3.17
C GLN A 10 -11.55 5.17 -4.12
N THR A 11 -11.11 4.87 -5.34
CA THR A 11 -11.11 5.78 -6.50
C THR A 11 -12.17 5.33 -7.49
N GLU A 12 -12.46 6.15 -8.51
CA GLU A 12 -13.38 5.76 -9.58
C GLU A 12 -12.88 4.52 -10.36
N ASP A 13 -11.56 4.41 -10.59
CA ASP A 13 -10.99 3.24 -11.24
C ASP A 13 -11.15 1.96 -10.39
N ASN A 14 -11.10 2.07 -9.05
CA ASN A 14 -11.39 0.92 -8.18
C ASN A 14 -12.84 0.47 -8.31
N PHE A 15 -13.78 1.41 -8.33
CA PHE A 15 -15.20 1.13 -8.51
C PHE A 15 -15.46 0.43 -9.86
N ASN A 16 -14.79 0.86 -10.91
CA ASN A 16 -14.92 0.32 -12.27
C ASN A 16 -14.03 -0.91 -12.55
N HIS A 17 -13.34 -1.46 -11.53
CA HIS A 17 -12.40 -2.59 -11.66
C HIS A 17 -11.27 -2.36 -12.66
N ILE A 18 -10.81 -1.11 -12.80
CA ILE A 18 -9.70 -0.71 -13.66
C ILE A 18 -8.38 -0.78 -12.88
N MET A 19 -7.38 -1.39 -13.47
CA MET A 19 -6.02 -1.47 -12.93
C MET A 19 -5.34 -0.10 -13.04
N GLN A 20 -4.99 0.50 -11.91
CA GLN A 20 -4.48 1.87 -11.87
C GLN A 20 -2.96 1.96 -12.01
N GLY A 21 -2.23 1.01 -11.39
CA GLY A 21 -0.78 1.10 -11.30
C GLY A 21 -0.36 2.47 -10.74
N ARG A 22 0.51 3.16 -11.46
CA ARG A 22 1.06 4.48 -11.09
C ARG A 22 0.25 5.68 -11.59
N LYS A 23 -0.90 5.48 -12.22
CA LYS A 23 -1.81 6.59 -12.55
C LYS A 23 -2.18 7.37 -11.30
N ASN A 24 -2.27 8.71 -11.44
CA ASN A 24 -2.49 9.60 -10.31
C ASN A 24 -3.97 10.03 -10.20
N ASN A 25 -4.81 9.13 -9.71
CA ASN A 25 -6.26 9.30 -9.57
C ASN A 25 -6.63 9.80 -8.16
N LEU A 26 -7.64 10.67 -8.08
CA LEU A 26 -8.24 11.14 -6.83
C LEU A 26 -9.15 10.07 -6.20
N LEU A 27 -9.44 10.23 -4.92
CA LEU A 27 -10.51 9.48 -4.27
C LEU A 27 -11.87 9.88 -4.85
N ASN A 28 -12.81 8.93 -4.90
CA ASN A 28 -14.21 9.25 -5.11
C ASN A 28 -14.91 9.55 -3.77
N ASP A 29 -16.19 9.96 -3.83
CA ASP A 29 -16.94 10.34 -2.62
C ASP A 29 -17.10 9.19 -1.63
N THR A 30 -17.20 7.95 -2.12
CA THR A 30 -17.23 6.74 -1.26
C THR A 30 -15.91 6.59 -0.55
N GLY A 31 -14.78 6.74 -1.26
CA GLY A 31 -13.45 6.67 -0.67
C GLY A 31 -13.24 7.71 0.43
N ARG A 32 -13.69 8.95 0.22
CA ARG A 32 -13.61 10.01 1.24
C ARG A 32 -14.43 9.65 2.49
N ARG A 33 -15.68 9.20 2.31
CA ARG A 33 -16.53 8.77 3.44
C ARG A 33 -15.94 7.58 4.19
N ASP A 34 -15.39 6.60 3.48
CA ASP A 34 -14.81 5.42 4.12
C ASP A 34 -13.49 5.75 4.83
N SER A 35 -12.71 6.70 4.32
CA SER A 35 -11.54 7.24 5.03
C SER A 35 -11.94 7.92 6.34
N GLN A 36 -13.04 8.66 6.37
CA GLN A 36 -13.55 9.29 7.60
C GLN A 36 -13.99 8.23 8.63
N LYS A 37 -14.68 7.16 8.18
CA LYS A 37 -15.03 6.04 9.08
C LYS A 37 -13.79 5.32 9.62
N LEU A 38 -12.76 5.15 8.78
CA LEU A 38 -11.51 4.56 9.20
C LEU A 38 -10.77 5.44 10.21
N ARG A 39 -10.79 6.76 10.04
CA ARG A 39 -10.25 7.73 11.01
C ARG A 39 -10.86 7.52 12.40
N GLU A 40 -12.19 7.32 12.49
CA GLU A 40 -12.85 7.06 13.77
C GLU A 40 -12.39 5.75 14.44
N LYS A 41 -12.09 4.71 13.61
CA LYS A 41 -11.56 3.44 14.14
C LYS A 41 -10.13 3.56 14.67
N LEU A 42 -9.35 4.45 14.08
CA LEU A 42 -7.94 4.65 14.42
C LEU A 42 -7.72 5.82 15.40
N LYS A 43 -8.79 6.46 15.90
CA LYS A 43 -8.71 7.71 16.70
C LYS A 43 -7.94 7.58 18.00
N ASP A 44 -7.92 6.37 18.59
CA ASP A 44 -7.29 6.08 19.87
C ASP A 44 -5.79 5.70 19.72
N ILE A 45 -5.28 5.68 18.48
CA ILE A 45 -3.86 5.47 18.20
C ILE A 45 -3.19 6.83 17.98
N ASP A 46 -2.26 7.19 18.86
CA ASP A 46 -1.42 8.36 18.68
C ASP A 46 -0.25 8.03 17.75
N PHE A 47 -0.41 8.39 16.48
CA PHE A 47 0.65 8.23 15.48
C PHE A 47 1.73 9.30 15.65
N ASN A 48 3.00 8.87 15.71
CA ASN A 48 4.14 9.77 15.71
C ASN A 48 4.46 10.26 14.28
N TYR A 49 4.32 9.37 13.29
CA TYR A 49 4.59 9.65 11.89
C TYR A 49 3.57 8.98 10.98
N CYS A 50 3.30 9.64 9.85
CA CYS A 50 2.52 9.08 8.75
C CYS A 50 3.38 9.02 7.49
N TYR A 51 3.74 7.82 7.04
CA TYR A 51 4.37 7.61 5.74
C TYR A 51 3.32 7.32 4.69
N THR A 52 3.47 7.92 3.51
CA THR A 52 2.52 7.72 2.41
C THR A 52 3.21 7.61 1.07
N SER A 53 2.64 6.81 0.18
CA SER A 53 2.96 6.88 -1.25
C SER A 53 2.79 8.31 -1.78
N PRO A 54 3.61 8.76 -2.75
CA PRO A 54 3.46 10.09 -3.35
C PRO A 54 2.18 10.24 -4.19
N LEU A 55 1.50 9.15 -4.56
CA LEU A 55 0.29 9.21 -5.39
C LEU A 55 -0.89 9.83 -4.61
N VAL A 56 -1.60 10.74 -5.29
CA VAL A 56 -2.60 11.62 -4.68
C VAL A 56 -3.67 10.88 -3.89
N ARG A 57 -4.13 9.70 -4.31
CA ARG A 57 -5.12 8.89 -3.58
C ARG A 57 -4.63 8.44 -2.20
N CYS A 58 -3.32 8.17 -2.06
CA CYS A 58 -2.72 7.83 -0.76
C CYS A 58 -2.55 9.08 0.10
N VAL A 59 -2.07 10.17 -0.48
CA VAL A 59 -1.91 11.46 0.21
C VAL A 59 -3.25 11.96 0.73
N GLU A 60 -4.31 11.90 -0.09
CA GLU A 60 -5.67 12.31 0.30
C GLU A 60 -6.22 11.39 1.41
N THR A 61 -6.02 10.06 1.30
CA THR A 61 -6.40 9.12 2.35
C THR A 61 -5.66 9.44 3.65
N ALA A 62 -4.33 9.58 3.61
CA ALA A 62 -3.51 9.89 4.77
C ALA A 62 -3.95 11.21 5.43
N PHE A 63 -4.16 12.27 4.64
CA PHE A 63 -4.61 13.55 5.16
C PHE A 63 -5.95 13.45 5.90
N ILE A 64 -6.92 12.68 5.35
CA ILE A 64 -8.19 12.45 6.03
C ILE A 64 -7.99 11.70 7.35
N LEU A 65 -7.07 10.73 7.41
CA LEU A 65 -6.84 9.92 8.61
C LEU A 65 -6.19 10.71 9.73
N ILE A 66 -5.12 11.46 9.43
CA ILE A 66 -4.32 12.13 10.46
C ILE A 66 -4.68 13.60 10.68
N GLY A 67 -5.18 14.32 9.65
CA GLY A 67 -5.27 15.79 9.70
C GLY A 67 -3.90 16.40 10.00
N ASP A 68 -3.83 17.25 11.04
CA ASP A 68 -2.58 17.90 11.50
C ASP A 68 -1.96 17.22 12.74
N LYS A 69 -2.35 15.97 13.05
CA LYS A 69 -1.93 15.29 14.29
C LYS A 69 -0.45 14.87 14.29
N CYS A 70 0.11 14.53 13.14
CA CYS A 70 1.50 14.13 13.00
C CYS A 70 2.07 14.52 11.63
N GLU A 71 3.40 14.46 11.50
CA GLU A 71 4.09 14.74 10.24
C GLU A 71 3.73 13.69 9.18
N MET A 72 3.37 14.16 7.97
CA MET A 72 3.15 13.32 6.80
C MET A 72 4.39 13.35 5.90
N ILE A 73 4.99 12.19 5.70
CA ILE A 73 6.21 12.00 4.91
C ILE A 73 5.87 11.18 3.66
N ARG A 74 6.15 11.72 2.49
CA ARG A 74 6.02 10.97 1.22
C ARG A 74 7.29 10.18 0.97
N ASP A 75 7.14 8.90 0.60
CA ASP A 75 8.27 8.02 0.32
C ASP A 75 8.00 7.21 -0.96
N ASP A 76 8.88 7.34 -1.94
CA ASP A 76 8.75 6.71 -3.26
C ASP A 76 8.80 5.18 -3.18
N ARG A 77 9.41 4.61 -2.14
CA ARG A 77 9.41 3.16 -1.90
C ARG A 77 8.02 2.61 -1.61
N LEU A 78 7.07 3.47 -1.23
CA LEU A 78 5.67 3.13 -0.98
C LEU A 78 4.77 3.30 -2.21
N ILE A 79 5.29 3.67 -3.38
CA ILE A 79 4.51 3.81 -4.61
C ILE A 79 3.88 2.47 -5.02
N GLU A 80 2.78 2.49 -5.77
CA GLU A 80 2.16 1.27 -6.29
C GLU A 80 3.10 0.57 -7.29
N ARG A 81 2.88 -0.72 -7.43
CA ARG A 81 3.51 -1.52 -8.47
C ARG A 81 3.20 -0.91 -9.83
N ASP A 82 4.23 -0.69 -10.63
CA ASP A 82 4.05 -0.35 -12.03
C ASP A 82 3.39 -1.54 -12.75
N LEU A 83 2.31 -1.28 -13.44
CA LEU A 83 1.56 -2.31 -14.17
C LEU A 83 1.81 -2.24 -15.68
N GLY A 84 2.68 -1.32 -16.14
CA GLY A 84 3.05 -1.19 -17.54
C GLY A 84 1.84 -1.10 -18.46
N GLU A 85 1.78 -1.95 -19.50
CA GLU A 85 0.68 -1.96 -20.47
C GLU A 85 -0.68 -2.38 -19.89
N LEU A 86 -0.72 -2.89 -18.65
CA LEU A 86 -1.97 -3.29 -17.99
C LEU A 86 -2.68 -2.10 -17.32
N GLU A 87 -2.02 -0.93 -17.20
CA GLU A 87 -2.64 0.26 -16.65
C GLU A 87 -3.81 0.74 -17.51
N GLY A 88 -4.92 1.03 -16.86
CA GLY A 88 -6.16 1.45 -17.53
C GLY A 88 -6.98 0.30 -18.13
N LYS A 89 -6.54 -0.95 -17.98
CA LYS A 89 -7.30 -2.13 -18.43
C LYS A 89 -8.20 -2.66 -17.31
N LYS A 90 -9.29 -3.30 -17.69
CA LYS A 90 -10.16 -4.00 -16.76
C LYS A 90 -9.45 -5.21 -16.16
N ARG A 91 -9.52 -5.33 -14.83
CA ARG A 91 -8.82 -6.38 -14.08
C ARG A 91 -9.21 -7.80 -14.49
N GLU A 92 -10.49 -8.02 -14.78
CA GLU A 92 -11.07 -9.31 -15.14
C GLU A 92 -10.56 -9.90 -16.48
N LEU A 93 -9.97 -9.06 -17.34
CA LEU A 93 -9.47 -9.49 -18.65
C LEU A 93 -8.06 -10.11 -18.59
N TYR A 94 -7.42 -10.10 -17.41
CA TYR A 94 -6.03 -10.52 -17.29
C TYR A 94 -5.82 -11.39 -16.06
N ASP A 95 -5.14 -12.51 -16.25
CA ASP A 95 -4.59 -13.27 -15.12
C ASP A 95 -3.33 -12.56 -14.62
N ILE A 96 -3.46 -11.89 -13.46
CA ILE A 96 -2.33 -11.21 -12.82
C ILE A 96 -1.58 -12.10 -11.82
N SER A 97 -2.02 -13.34 -11.59
CA SER A 97 -1.39 -14.24 -10.62
C SER A 97 0.08 -14.52 -10.96
N LYS A 98 0.40 -14.67 -12.25
CA LYS A 98 1.76 -14.89 -12.74
C LYS A 98 2.76 -13.78 -12.33
N TYR A 99 2.28 -12.55 -12.16
CA TYR A 99 3.12 -11.44 -11.73
C TYR A 99 3.43 -11.47 -10.22
N TRP A 100 2.75 -12.37 -9.47
CA TRP A 100 3.02 -12.62 -8.06
C TRP A 100 3.83 -13.88 -7.82
N ASP A 101 4.20 -14.60 -8.86
CA ASP A 101 5.12 -15.73 -8.76
C ASP A 101 6.54 -15.20 -8.52
N TYR A 102 7.06 -15.45 -7.31
CA TYR A 102 8.34 -14.94 -6.86
C TYR A 102 9.51 -15.58 -7.62
N ASP A 103 9.39 -16.86 -7.96
CA ASP A 103 10.44 -17.60 -8.65
C ASP A 103 10.49 -17.22 -10.12
N LEU A 104 9.34 -17.08 -10.78
CA LEU A 104 9.21 -16.58 -12.15
C LEU A 104 9.66 -15.11 -12.29
N ASN A 105 9.31 -14.27 -11.31
CA ASN A 105 9.62 -12.83 -11.28
C ASN A 105 9.35 -12.09 -12.60
N SER A 106 8.20 -12.32 -13.19
CA SER A 106 7.82 -11.83 -14.51
C SER A 106 7.79 -10.31 -14.60
N SER A 107 8.39 -9.77 -15.68
CA SER A 107 8.29 -8.36 -16.10
C SER A 107 7.57 -8.19 -17.44
N ASP A 108 6.86 -9.24 -17.89
CA ASP A 108 6.07 -9.19 -19.11
C ASP A 108 5.14 -7.97 -19.12
N LYS A 109 4.92 -7.39 -20.31
CA LYS A 109 4.12 -6.15 -20.52
C LYS A 109 4.62 -4.92 -19.73
N GLY A 110 5.89 -4.89 -19.35
CA GLY A 110 6.47 -3.78 -18.59
C GLY A 110 6.00 -3.72 -17.13
N VAL A 111 5.42 -4.79 -16.60
CA VAL A 111 5.02 -4.85 -15.18
C VAL A 111 6.26 -4.92 -14.30
N GLU A 112 6.31 -4.10 -13.25
CA GLU A 112 7.40 -4.14 -12.25
C GLU A 112 7.51 -5.55 -11.66
N PRO A 113 8.70 -6.19 -11.70
CA PRO A 113 8.90 -7.52 -11.13
C PRO A 113 8.54 -7.57 -9.66
N VAL A 114 7.97 -8.70 -9.18
CA VAL A 114 7.55 -8.81 -7.78
C VAL A 114 8.70 -8.66 -6.79
N ARG A 115 9.91 -9.13 -7.16
CA ARG A 115 11.11 -8.97 -6.31
C ARG A 115 11.45 -7.49 -6.12
N SER A 116 11.36 -6.66 -7.17
CA SER A 116 11.61 -5.22 -7.06
C SER A 116 10.66 -4.53 -6.10
N VAL A 117 9.37 -4.90 -6.12
CA VAL A 117 8.37 -4.39 -5.16
C VAL A 117 8.73 -4.80 -3.73
N ILE A 118 9.12 -6.07 -3.52
CA ILE A 118 9.50 -6.59 -2.21
C ILE A 118 10.79 -5.94 -1.71
N ASP A 119 11.79 -5.75 -2.57
CA ASP A 119 13.08 -5.18 -2.20
C ASP A 119 12.96 -3.72 -1.76
N ARG A 120 12.20 -2.87 -2.49
CA ARG A 120 11.96 -1.49 -2.05
C ARG A 120 11.13 -1.40 -0.77
N CYS A 121 10.20 -2.35 -0.55
CA CYS A 121 9.46 -2.44 0.71
C CYS A 121 10.34 -2.87 1.88
N ARG A 122 11.28 -3.80 1.65
CA ARG A 122 12.27 -4.22 2.66
C ARG A 122 13.17 -3.06 3.04
N ASP A 123 13.75 -2.37 2.06
CA ASP A 123 14.57 -1.18 2.27
C ASP A 123 13.82 -0.08 3.07
N PHE A 124 12.53 0.12 2.80
CA PHE A 124 11.70 1.02 3.59
C PHE A 124 11.52 0.56 5.04
N LEU A 125 11.24 -0.73 5.28
CA LEU A 125 11.05 -1.26 6.63
C LEU A 125 12.36 -1.23 7.45
N GLU A 126 13.49 -1.53 6.84
CA GLU A 126 14.82 -1.42 7.46
C GLU A 126 15.10 0.05 7.83
N TYR A 127 14.87 0.97 6.91
CA TYR A 127 15.04 2.40 7.16
C TYR A 127 14.22 2.91 8.36
N ILE A 128 12.94 2.57 8.49
CA ILE A 128 12.14 3.04 9.62
C ILE A 128 12.55 2.38 10.93
N LYS A 129 12.98 1.11 10.91
CA LYS A 129 13.49 0.40 12.10
C LYS A 129 14.79 1.02 12.61
N ASP A 130 15.68 1.41 11.71
CA ASP A 130 16.96 2.04 12.08
C ASP A 130 16.78 3.48 12.55
N LYS A 131 15.78 4.17 11.99
CA LYS A 131 15.56 5.60 12.24
C LYS A 131 14.82 5.89 13.53
N TYR A 132 13.89 5.03 13.94
CA TYR A 132 12.96 5.33 15.04
C TYR A 132 13.05 4.35 16.21
N PRO A 133 12.79 4.82 17.45
CA PRO A 133 12.72 3.97 18.63
C PRO A 133 11.60 2.90 18.53
N SER A 134 11.74 1.83 19.32
CA SER A 134 10.80 0.70 19.30
C SER A 134 9.41 1.00 19.86
N ASP A 135 9.19 2.12 20.51
CA ASP A 135 7.90 2.61 21.03
C ASP A 135 7.16 3.55 20.05
N THR A 136 7.71 3.77 18.86
CA THR A 136 7.11 4.63 17.83
C THR A 136 5.90 4.00 17.17
N ASN A 137 4.82 4.75 16.99
CA ASN A 137 3.62 4.38 16.24
C ASN A 137 3.67 5.01 14.84
N ILE A 138 3.66 4.21 13.79
CA ILE A 138 3.76 4.65 12.39
C ILE A 138 2.53 4.22 11.61
N LEU A 139 1.86 5.20 10.99
CA LEU A 139 0.84 4.96 9.96
C LEU A 139 1.52 4.88 8.60
N ILE A 140 1.19 3.86 7.81
CA ILE A 140 1.67 3.71 6.43
C ILE A 140 0.47 3.61 5.51
N VAL A 141 0.31 4.57 4.59
CA VAL A 141 -0.76 4.58 3.60
C VAL A 141 -0.20 4.29 2.22
N SER A 142 -0.61 3.18 1.64
CA SER A 142 -0.08 2.73 0.36
C SER A 142 -1.15 1.99 -0.47
N HIS A 143 -0.76 1.10 -1.33
CA HIS A 143 -1.56 0.48 -2.38
C HIS A 143 -1.62 -1.04 -2.23
N SER A 144 -2.47 -1.67 -3.05
CA SER A 144 -2.73 -3.11 -2.97
C SER A 144 -1.46 -3.96 -3.03
N ALA A 145 -0.60 -3.74 -4.04
CA ALA A 145 0.60 -4.56 -4.20
C ALA A 145 1.66 -4.23 -3.15
N THR A 146 1.87 -2.95 -2.87
CA THR A 146 2.86 -2.50 -1.89
C THR A 146 2.49 -2.92 -0.46
N VAL A 147 1.20 -2.78 -0.06
CA VAL A 147 0.74 -3.24 1.25
C VAL A 147 0.88 -4.76 1.38
N LYS A 148 0.60 -5.51 0.30
CA LYS A 148 0.84 -6.97 0.29
C LYS A 148 2.32 -7.30 0.50
N ALA A 149 3.23 -6.63 -0.19
CA ALA A 149 4.66 -6.85 -0.02
C ALA A 149 5.14 -6.52 1.41
N LEU A 150 4.71 -5.38 1.96
CA LEU A 150 4.99 -4.99 3.35
C LEU A 150 4.44 -6.03 4.35
N ARG A 151 3.21 -6.50 4.14
CA ARG A 151 2.60 -7.54 4.96
C ARG A 151 3.40 -8.83 4.94
N LEU A 152 3.80 -9.35 3.77
CA LEU A 152 4.60 -10.56 3.64
C LEU A 152 5.91 -10.45 4.44
N LEU A 153 6.58 -9.30 4.37
CA LEU A 153 7.82 -9.02 5.10
C LEU A 153 7.60 -8.95 6.61
N LEU A 154 6.54 -8.27 7.07
CA LEU A 154 6.21 -8.12 8.49
C LEU A 154 5.74 -9.44 9.12
N GLU A 155 5.07 -10.30 8.36
CA GLU A 155 4.68 -11.65 8.78
C GLU A 155 5.84 -12.67 8.67
N ASN A 156 7.03 -12.25 8.21
CA ASN A 156 8.17 -13.13 7.93
C ASN A 156 7.81 -14.32 7.03
N LYS A 157 6.96 -14.09 6.03
CA LYS A 157 6.53 -15.14 5.10
C LYS A 157 7.69 -15.59 4.22
N GLU A 158 7.74 -16.89 3.96
CA GLU A 158 8.68 -17.44 3.00
C GLU A 158 8.37 -16.91 1.59
N LEU A 159 9.37 -16.33 0.95
CA LEU A 159 9.26 -15.71 -0.37
C LEU A 159 9.61 -16.73 -1.46
N LYS A 160 8.64 -17.57 -1.84
CA LYS A 160 8.76 -18.56 -2.91
C LYS A 160 7.42 -18.81 -3.59
N GLY A 161 7.44 -19.31 -4.82
CA GLY A 161 6.25 -19.66 -5.58
C GLY A 161 5.30 -18.48 -5.75
N ASN A 162 4.01 -18.76 -5.82
CA ASN A 162 2.99 -17.74 -6.06
C ASN A 162 2.54 -17.06 -4.76
N LEU A 163 2.83 -15.76 -4.64
CA LEU A 163 2.50 -14.90 -3.50
C LEU A 163 1.16 -14.15 -3.68
N PHE A 164 0.30 -14.59 -4.58
CA PHE A 164 -0.90 -13.83 -4.99
C PHE A 164 -1.95 -13.66 -3.89
N GLU A 165 -2.00 -14.49 -2.88
CA GLU A 165 -3.01 -14.47 -1.81
C GLU A 165 -2.92 -13.25 -0.89
N GLY A 166 -4.02 -12.97 -0.17
CA GLY A 166 -4.04 -12.02 0.93
C GLY A 166 -4.19 -10.55 0.53
N ASN A 167 -5.05 -10.24 -0.45
CA ASN A 167 -5.36 -8.85 -0.80
C ASN A 167 -6.14 -8.16 0.32
N ILE A 168 -5.76 -6.90 0.61
CA ILE A 168 -6.48 -5.98 1.48
C ILE A 168 -7.43 -5.10 0.63
N LYS A 169 -8.65 -4.85 1.10
CA LYS A 169 -9.62 -3.97 0.43
C LYS A 169 -9.28 -2.49 0.63
N ASN A 170 -9.89 -1.62 -0.17
CA ASN A 170 -9.78 -0.19 0.04
C ASN A 170 -10.28 0.21 1.43
N SER A 171 -9.60 1.14 2.09
CA SER A 171 -9.90 1.59 3.46
C SER A 171 -9.85 0.49 4.53
N GLU A 172 -9.25 -0.67 4.24
CA GLU A 172 -8.89 -1.66 5.25
C GLU A 172 -7.49 -1.38 5.79
N TYR A 173 -7.24 -1.86 7.00
CA TYR A 173 -5.93 -1.73 7.65
C TYR A 173 -5.51 -3.02 8.34
N LEU A 174 -4.22 -3.14 8.57
CA LEU A 174 -3.55 -4.20 9.32
C LEU A 174 -2.64 -3.57 10.37
N GLU A 175 -2.54 -4.21 11.53
CA GLU A 175 -1.66 -3.77 12.62
C GLU A 175 -0.56 -4.79 12.87
N PHE A 176 0.65 -4.30 13.12
CA PHE A 176 1.82 -5.10 13.45
C PHE A 176 2.58 -4.46 14.61
N ASP A 177 3.02 -5.28 15.55
CA ASP A 177 3.99 -4.91 16.59
C ASP A 177 5.32 -5.56 16.26
N ILE A 178 6.38 -4.76 16.04
CA ILE A 178 7.71 -5.20 15.62
C ILE A 178 8.83 -4.64 16.49
#